data_7a696748866db154ff31258f3ea03edc
#
_entry.id   7a696748866db154ff31258f3ea03edc
#
_cell.length_a   1.000
_cell.length_b   1.000
_cell.length_c   1.000
_cell.angle_alpha   90.00
_cell.angle_beta   90.00
_cell.angle_gamma   90.00
#
_symmetry.space_group_name_H-M   'P 1'
#
loop_
_entity.id
_entity.type
_entity.pdbx_description
1 polymer ?
#
loop_
_entity_poly.entity_id
_entity_poly.type
_entity_poly.pdbx_seq_one_letter_code
_entity_poly.pdbx_strand_id
1 'polypeptide(L)'
;WAGEHLCPIEGIKINKESVVWQAVKNGVAVNLTDRRQTNGYKHTLSSPINLKAIIPLKHTDPMTEQEIKLGVLVVDSGTEETPISEDDFQYLQVIGQLISAVIGRAKLIEQLMTSCSRQESILTETTHNFRNRIVVIGGFSRQIAKMASNKELAEKAMILQKEVKALESHLAVFEKYMSMKN
;
A
#
# COMPACT_ATOMS: atom_id res chain seq x y z
N TRP A 1 11.67 18.18 -0.19
CA TRP A 1 12.14 19.43 -0.79
C TRP A 1 13.62 19.31 -1.12
N ALA A 2 14.00 19.85 -2.27
CA ALA A 2 15.40 19.99 -2.67
C ALA A 2 15.69 21.48 -2.92
N GLY A 3 16.80 21.98 -2.37
CA GLY A 3 17.20 23.38 -2.46
C GLY A 3 17.22 24.11 -1.13
N GLU A 4 17.66 25.37 -1.16
CA GLU A 4 17.64 26.26 0.00
C GLU A 4 16.27 26.91 0.15
N HIS A 5 15.70 26.86 1.34
CA HIS A 5 14.39 27.42 1.64
C HIS A 5 14.51 28.61 2.60
N LEU A 6 13.82 29.68 2.26
CA LEU A 6 13.74 30.89 3.09
C LEU A 6 12.80 30.73 4.29
N CYS A 7 11.96 29.69 4.30
CA CYS A 7 11.02 29.40 5.39
C CYS A 7 10.73 27.88 5.50
N PRO A 8 10.38 27.38 6.70
CA PRO A 8 9.94 26.01 6.86
C PRO A 8 8.64 25.76 6.09
N ILE A 9 8.60 24.67 5.31
CA ILE A 9 7.48 24.34 4.41
C ILE A 9 6.63 23.22 5.01
N GLU A 10 7.17 22.46 5.96
CA GLU A 10 6.46 21.39 6.63
C GLU A 10 5.25 21.91 7.42
N GLY A 11 4.11 21.28 7.22
CA GLY A 11 2.87 21.64 7.91
C GLY A 11 2.09 22.81 7.33
N ILE A 12 2.51 23.41 6.22
CA ILE A 12 1.73 24.44 5.53
C ILE A 12 0.43 23.83 5.02
N LYS A 13 -0.70 24.32 5.52
CA LYS A 13 -2.03 23.92 5.03
C LYS A 13 -2.30 24.59 3.69
N ILE A 14 -2.52 23.77 2.66
CA ILE A 14 -2.91 24.28 1.34
C ILE A 14 -4.37 24.69 1.37
N ASN A 15 -4.66 25.95 1.05
CA ASN A 15 -6.03 26.44 0.92
C ASN A 15 -6.71 25.77 -0.28
N LYS A 16 -7.98 25.37 -0.13
CA LYS A 16 -8.79 24.76 -1.19
C LYS A 16 -9.04 25.69 -2.39
N GLU A 17 -8.89 26.99 -2.22
CA GLU A 17 -8.97 27.99 -3.28
C GLU A 17 -7.63 28.25 -3.99
N SER A 18 -6.53 27.67 -3.49
CA SER A 18 -5.22 27.87 -4.07
C SER A 18 -5.09 27.19 -5.43
N VAL A 19 -4.25 27.76 -6.28
CA VAL A 19 -3.89 27.17 -7.59
C VAL A 19 -3.31 25.76 -7.43
N VAL A 20 -2.54 25.49 -6.37
CA VAL A 20 -1.98 24.19 -6.04
C VAL A 20 -3.09 23.15 -5.82
N TRP A 21 -4.09 23.50 -5.01
CA TRP A 21 -5.22 22.61 -4.77
C TRP A 21 -6.03 22.35 -6.04
N GLN A 22 -6.27 23.39 -6.84
CA GLN A 22 -7.01 23.26 -8.11
C GLN A 22 -6.26 22.37 -9.11
N ALA A 23 -4.95 22.52 -9.21
CA ALA A 23 -4.12 21.66 -10.07
C ALA A 23 -4.23 20.19 -9.66
N VAL A 24 -4.13 19.89 -8.36
CA VAL A 24 -4.30 18.52 -7.82
C VAL A 24 -5.72 18.01 -8.06
N LYS A 25 -6.73 18.84 -7.81
CA LYS A 25 -8.14 18.46 -7.95
C LYS A 25 -8.47 18.10 -9.40
N ASN A 26 -8.02 18.93 -10.33
CA ASN A 26 -8.33 18.79 -11.74
C ASN A 26 -7.37 17.85 -12.48
N GLY A 27 -6.22 17.51 -11.85
CA GLY A 27 -5.20 16.68 -12.47
C GLY A 27 -4.48 17.35 -13.65
N VAL A 28 -4.46 18.68 -13.70
CA VAL A 28 -3.89 19.48 -14.81
C VAL A 28 -2.66 20.23 -14.32
N ALA A 29 -1.56 20.11 -15.08
CA ALA A 29 -0.35 20.88 -14.83
C ALA A 29 -0.58 22.37 -15.19
N VAL A 30 0.00 23.28 -14.39
CA VAL A 30 -0.17 24.72 -14.55
C VAL A 30 1.20 25.39 -14.64
N ASN A 31 1.44 26.13 -15.73
CA ASN A 31 2.57 27.04 -15.87
C ASN A 31 2.13 28.43 -15.37
N LEU A 32 2.63 28.85 -14.23
CA LEU A 32 2.28 30.12 -13.60
C LEU A 32 2.98 31.32 -14.24
N THR A 33 3.97 31.09 -15.08
CA THR A 33 4.62 32.15 -15.86
C THR A 33 3.85 32.52 -17.13
N ASP A 34 2.94 31.64 -17.59
CA ASP A 34 2.02 31.96 -18.69
C ASP A 34 0.78 32.68 -18.16
N ARG A 35 0.69 33.99 -18.44
CA ARG A 35 -0.45 34.83 -18.03
C ARG A 35 -1.81 34.32 -18.53
N ARG A 36 -1.86 33.50 -19.60
CA ARG A 36 -3.11 32.93 -20.11
C ARG A 36 -3.65 31.83 -19.21
N GLN A 37 -2.75 31.11 -18.52
CA GLN A 37 -3.11 30.02 -17.60
C GLN A 37 -3.40 30.51 -16.19
N THR A 38 -3.00 31.74 -15.84
CA THR A 38 -3.13 32.29 -14.49
C THR A 38 -4.40 33.12 -14.28
N ASN A 39 -5.18 33.42 -15.32
CA ASN A 39 -6.40 34.19 -15.21
C ASN A 39 -7.45 33.43 -14.37
N GLY A 40 -7.67 33.91 -13.14
CA GLY A 40 -8.66 33.37 -12.20
C GLY A 40 -8.13 32.67 -10.97
N TYR A 41 -6.82 32.44 -10.88
CA TYR A 41 -6.23 31.83 -9.68
C TYR A 41 -5.79 32.90 -8.68
N LYS A 42 -6.33 32.83 -7.45
CA LYS A 42 -5.81 33.63 -6.34
C LYS A 42 -4.49 33.05 -5.88
N HIS A 43 -3.42 33.84 -5.94
CA HIS A 43 -2.15 33.52 -5.30
C HIS A 43 -2.36 33.54 -3.79
N THR A 44 -2.49 32.38 -3.16
CA THR A 44 -2.82 32.27 -1.73
C THR A 44 -1.70 31.66 -0.90
N LEU A 45 -0.48 31.74 -1.37
CA LEU A 45 0.66 31.57 -0.49
C LEU A 45 1.13 32.96 -0.07
N SER A 46 0.82 33.35 1.16
CA SER A 46 1.36 34.53 1.85
C SER A 46 2.86 34.38 2.16
N SER A 47 3.58 33.65 1.36
CA SER A 47 4.96 33.24 1.55
C SER A 47 5.83 33.78 0.43
N PRO A 48 7.13 34.04 0.67
CA PRO A 48 8.10 34.47 -0.35
C PRO A 48 8.38 33.41 -1.43
N ILE A 49 7.56 32.38 -1.57
CA ILE A 49 7.71 31.33 -2.56
C ILE A 49 7.20 31.87 -3.91
N ASN A 50 8.09 31.95 -4.86
CA ASN A 50 7.78 32.42 -6.22
C ASN A 50 7.47 31.22 -7.12
N LEU A 51 6.26 30.68 -6.97
CA LEU A 51 5.82 29.51 -7.73
C LEU A 51 5.82 29.76 -9.23
N LYS A 52 6.47 28.88 -9.98
CA LYS A 52 6.58 28.94 -11.44
C LYS A 52 5.80 27.84 -12.15
N ALA A 53 5.81 26.62 -11.61
CA ALA A 53 5.04 25.52 -12.18
C ALA A 53 4.49 24.60 -11.09
N ILE A 54 3.35 23.99 -11.40
CA ILE A 54 2.66 23.04 -10.54
C ILE A 54 2.30 21.84 -11.40
N ILE A 55 2.86 20.67 -11.07
CA ILE A 55 2.65 19.43 -11.80
C ILE A 55 1.96 18.43 -10.85
N PRO A 56 0.70 18.05 -11.11
CA PRO A 56 0.02 17.03 -10.32
C PRO A 56 0.69 15.66 -10.50
N LEU A 57 0.94 14.99 -9.39
CA LEU A 57 1.44 13.63 -9.37
C LEU A 57 0.25 12.69 -9.22
N LYS A 58 0.06 11.82 -10.20
CA LYS A 58 -1.06 10.90 -10.25
C LYS A 58 -0.65 9.55 -10.83
N HIS A 59 -1.30 8.50 -10.38
CA HIS A 59 -1.05 7.13 -10.79
C HIS A 59 -2.38 6.43 -11.03
N THR A 60 -2.47 5.63 -12.08
CA THR A 60 -3.63 4.77 -12.32
C THR A 60 -3.39 3.44 -11.64
N ASP A 61 -4.29 3.04 -10.75
CA ASP A 61 -4.26 1.72 -10.13
C ASP A 61 -4.54 0.65 -11.20
N PRO A 62 -3.62 -0.28 -11.44
CA PRO A 62 -3.78 -1.28 -12.48
C PRO A 62 -4.91 -2.29 -12.21
N MET A 63 -5.39 -2.40 -10.97
CA MET A 63 -6.45 -3.35 -10.58
C MET A 63 -7.84 -2.74 -10.68
N THR A 64 -7.97 -1.46 -10.35
CA THR A 64 -9.26 -0.76 -10.29
C THR A 64 -9.46 0.23 -11.43
N GLU A 65 -8.41 0.49 -12.22
CA GLU A 65 -8.34 1.53 -13.26
C GLU A 65 -8.66 2.95 -12.75
N GLN A 66 -8.65 3.13 -11.44
CA GLN A 66 -8.92 4.42 -10.82
C GLN A 66 -7.65 5.29 -10.76
N GLU A 67 -7.83 6.57 -11.05
CA GLU A 67 -6.76 7.55 -10.88
C GLU A 67 -6.58 7.90 -9.40
N ILE A 68 -5.40 7.58 -8.86
CA ILE A 68 -4.99 7.91 -7.49
C ILE A 68 -4.14 9.18 -7.54
N LYS A 69 -4.53 10.19 -6.81
CA LYS A 69 -3.77 11.42 -6.64
C LYS A 69 -2.69 11.21 -5.59
N LEU A 70 -1.43 11.31 -5.99
CA LEU A 70 -0.27 11.06 -5.13
C LEU A 70 0.21 12.33 -4.44
N GLY A 71 0.03 13.48 -5.09
CA GLY A 71 0.50 14.76 -4.59
C GLY A 71 0.74 15.76 -5.71
N VAL A 72 1.70 16.63 -5.52
CA VAL A 72 2.06 17.68 -6.46
C VAL A 72 3.56 17.93 -6.44
N LEU A 73 4.15 18.14 -7.62
CA LEU A 73 5.48 18.70 -7.78
C LEU A 73 5.31 20.21 -7.99
N VAL A 74 5.93 20.98 -7.12
CA VAL A 74 5.92 22.44 -7.17
C VAL A 74 7.33 22.92 -7.50
N VAL A 75 7.44 23.78 -8.48
CA VAL A 75 8.71 24.35 -8.93
C VAL A 75 8.71 25.84 -8.63
N ASP A 76 9.78 26.29 -8.02
CA ASP A 76 10.04 27.67 -7.61
C ASP A 76 11.37 28.11 -8.24
N SER A 77 11.47 29.37 -8.65
CA SER A 77 12.71 29.95 -9.17
C SER A 77 13.55 30.66 -8.09
N GLY A 78 13.17 30.54 -6.82
CA GLY A 78 13.85 31.26 -5.72
C GLY A 78 13.70 32.77 -5.88
N THR A 79 14.83 33.49 -5.81
CA THR A 79 14.88 34.95 -5.95
C THR A 79 14.91 35.42 -7.41
N GLU A 80 15.11 34.50 -8.36
CA GLU A 80 15.15 34.84 -9.77
C GLU A 80 13.75 34.83 -10.38
N GLU A 81 13.40 35.90 -11.09
CA GLU A 81 12.11 36.02 -11.79
C GLU A 81 12.15 35.42 -13.22
N THR A 82 12.99 34.42 -13.46
CA THR A 82 13.10 33.78 -14.76
C THR A 82 11.81 33.01 -15.09
N PRO A 83 11.18 33.27 -16.23
CA PRO A 83 10.02 32.49 -16.66
C PRO A 83 10.44 31.07 -17.06
N ILE A 84 9.57 30.11 -16.87
CA ILE A 84 9.76 28.73 -17.39
C ILE A 84 9.34 28.72 -18.86
N SER A 85 10.23 28.26 -19.73
CA SER A 85 9.90 28.06 -21.14
C SER A 85 8.88 26.93 -21.32
N GLU A 86 8.21 26.90 -22.47
CA GLU A 86 7.27 25.81 -22.77
C GLU A 86 7.96 24.44 -22.81
N ASP A 87 9.18 24.39 -23.34
CA ASP A 87 9.98 23.17 -23.40
C ASP A 87 10.35 22.69 -22.00
N ASP A 88 10.80 23.59 -21.11
CA ASP A 88 11.09 23.26 -19.71
C ASP A 88 9.83 22.79 -18.98
N PHE A 89 8.68 23.41 -19.26
CA PHE A 89 7.42 22.99 -18.65
C PHE A 89 7.02 21.58 -19.11
N GLN A 90 7.21 21.23 -20.38
CA GLN A 90 6.99 19.87 -20.86
C GLN A 90 7.96 18.88 -20.20
N TYR A 91 9.23 19.25 -20.04
CA TYR A 91 10.21 18.45 -19.27
C TYR A 91 9.76 18.20 -17.83
N LEU A 92 9.27 19.21 -17.14
CA LEU A 92 8.74 19.08 -15.79
C LEU A 92 7.53 18.14 -15.73
N GLN A 93 6.67 18.15 -16.73
CA GLN A 93 5.57 17.19 -16.82
C GLN A 93 6.05 15.75 -16.96
N VAL A 94 7.07 15.51 -17.80
CA VAL A 94 7.69 14.18 -17.94
C VAL A 94 8.33 13.73 -16.62
N ILE A 95 9.05 14.63 -15.94
CA ILE A 95 9.62 14.35 -14.61
C ILE A 95 8.50 14.01 -13.60
N GLY A 96 7.41 14.77 -13.62
CA GLY A 96 6.23 14.50 -12.76
C GLY A 96 5.63 13.13 -13.04
N GLN A 97 5.54 12.71 -14.28
CA GLN A 97 5.08 11.36 -14.66
C GLN A 97 6.02 10.28 -14.15
N LEU A 98 7.34 10.45 -14.28
CA LEU A 98 8.33 9.52 -13.75
C LEU A 98 8.26 9.39 -12.23
N ILE A 99 8.18 10.52 -11.52
CA ILE A 99 8.02 10.54 -10.06
C ILE A 99 6.71 9.83 -9.67
N SER A 100 5.63 10.10 -10.37
CA SER A 100 4.33 9.47 -10.15
C SER A 100 4.41 7.95 -10.31
N ALA A 101 5.08 7.48 -11.36
CA ALA A 101 5.27 6.05 -11.62
C ALA A 101 6.10 5.38 -10.50
N VAL A 102 7.18 6.01 -10.05
CA VAL A 102 8.02 5.49 -8.96
C VAL A 102 7.25 5.42 -7.64
N ILE A 103 6.56 6.50 -7.26
CA ILE A 103 5.76 6.53 -6.02
C ILE A 103 4.60 5.53 -6.09
N GLY A 104 3.91 5.47 -7.22
CA GLY A 104 2.81 4.52 -7.44
C GLY A 104 3.29 3.07 -7.28
N ARG A 105 4.43 2.73 -7.90
CA ARG A 105 5.05 1.41 -7.77
C ARG A 105 5.47 1.10 -6.32
N ALA A 106 6.07 2.04 -5.62
CA ALA A 106 6.45 1.87 -4.22
C ALA A 106 5.23 1.58 -3.33
N LYS A 107 4.13 2.31 -3.51
CA LYS A 107 2.87 2.06 -2.79
C LYS A 107 2.28 0.69 -3.08
N LEU A 108 2.30 0.24 -4.33
CA LEU A 108 1.84 -1.10 -4.70
C LEU A 108 2.66 -2.19 -4.01
N ILE A 109 3.99 -2.03 -3.98
CA ILE A 109 4.88 -2.96 -3.28
C ILE A 109 4.55 -3.00 -1.78
N GLU A 110 4.36 -1.85 -1.14
CA GLU A 110 4.00 -1.76 0.27
C GLU A 110 2.65 -2.45 0.57
N GLN A 111 1.65 -2.24 -0.29
CA GLN A 111 0.35 -2.91 -0.18
C GLN A 111 0.47 -4.42 -0.34
N LEU A 112 1.26 -4.90 -1.31
CA LEU A 112 1.52 -6.32 -1.51
C LEU A 112 2.22 -6.93 -0.30
N MET A 113 3.26 -6.29 0.23
CA MET A 113 3.97 -6.76 1.43
C MET A 113 3.02 -6.85 2.63
N THR A 114 2.20 -5.83 2.85
CA THR A 114 1.19 -5.82 3.92
C THR A 114 0.17 -6.94 3.75
N SER A 115 -0.31 -7.17 2.53
CA SER A 115 -1.25 -8.25 2.22
C SER A 115 -0.63 -9.63 2.44
N CYS A 116 0.60 -9.83 1.98
CA CYS A 116 1.33 -11.08 2.18
C CYS A 116 1.54 -11.38 3.68
N SER A 117 1.99 -10.39 4.45
CA SER A 117 2.19 -10.52 5.89
C SER A 117 0.89 -10.86 6.63
N ARG A 118 -0.22 -10.22 6.23
CA ARG A 118 -1.54 -10.54 6.80
C ARG A 118 -1.99 -11.97 6.47
N GLN A 119 -1.79 -12.42 5.23
CA GLN A 119 -2.11 -13.78 4.83
C GLN A 119 -1.30 -14.81 5.62
N GLU A 120 -0.02 -14.56 5.82
CA GLU A 120 0.87 -15.40 6.60
C GLU A 120 0.41 -15.51 8.07
N SER A 121 0.05 -14.38 8.68
CA SER A 121 -0.49 -14.36 10.05
C SER A 121 -1.77 -15.20 10.17
N ILE A 122 -2.71 -15.06 9.22
CA ILE A 122 -3.97 -15.83 9.21
C ILE A 122 -3.66 -17.33 9.04
N LEU A 123 -2.75 -17.69 8.16
CA LEU A 123 -2.38 -19.10 7.94
C LEU A 123 -1.74 -19.70 9.20
N THR A 124 -0.86 -18.97 9.86
CA THR A 124 -0.20 -19.41 11.11
C THR A 124 -1.22 -19.62 12.22
N GLU A 125 -2.11 -18.66 12.44
CA GLU A 125 -3.18 -18.77 13.45
C GLU A 125 -4.12 -19.93 13.15
N THR A 126 -4.53 -20.08 11.90
CA THR A 126 -5.41 -21.16 11.46
C THR A 126 -4.75 -22.53 11.69
N THR A 127 -3.48 -22.65 11.35
CA THR A 127 -2.69 -23.87 11.56
C THR A 127 -2.62 -24.24 13.04
N HIS A 128 -2.36 -23.26 13.90
CA HIS A 128 -2.33 -23.45 15.34
C HIS A 128 -3.69 -23.91 15.90
N ASN A 129 -4.78 -23.32 15.41
CA ASN A 129 -6.13 -23.71 15.79
C ASN A 129 -6.48 -25.14 15.32
N PHE A 130 -6.06 -25.52 14.13
CA PHE A 130 -6.23 -26.92 13.65
C PHE A 130 -5.45 -27.89 14.52
N ARG A 131 -4.17 -27.60 14.83
CA ARG A 131 -3.36 -28.45 15.70
C ARG A 131 -4.03 -28.71 17.05
N ASN A 132 -4.53 -27.67 17.69
CA ASN A 132 -5.21 -27.78 18.98
C ASN A 132 -6.45 -28.70 18.89
N ARG A 133 -7.26 -28.54 17.84
CA ARG A 133 -8.44 -29.40 17.62
C ARG A 133 -8.08 -30.86 17.37
N ILE A 134 -7.06 -31.11 16.57
CA ILE A 134 -6.57 -32.45 16.26
C ILE A 134 -6.07 -33.14 17.53
N VAL A 135 -5.33 -32.44 18.39
CA VAL A 135 -4.85 -32.96 19.68
C VAL A 135 -6.01 -33.34 20.59
N VAL A 136 -7.05 -32.53 20.69
CA VAL A 136 -8.25 -32.79 21.47
C VAL A 136 -9.00 -34.01 20.93
N ILE A 137 -9.25 -34.09 19.62
CA ILE A 137 -9.93 -35.22 18.96
C ILE A 137 -9.12 -36.51 19.17
N GLY A 138 -7.80 -36.43 19.01
CA GLY A 138 -6.91 -37.58 19.25
C GLY A 138 -6.91 -38.05 20.73
N GLY A 139 -7.02 -37.12 21.66
CA GLY A 139 -7.17 -37.40 23.10
C GLY A 139 -8.46 -38.17 23.39
N PHE A 140 -9.59 -37.67 22.95
CA PHE A 140 -10.87 -38.33 23.11
C PHE A 140 -10.94 -39.68 22.40
N SER A 141 -10.43 -39.80 21.23
CA SER A 141 -10.36 -41.06 20.49
C SER A 141 -9.59 -42.14 21.26
N ARG A 142 -8.45 -41.78 21.87
CA ARG A 142 -7.68 -42.69 22.73
C ARG A 142 -8.45 -43.11 24.00
N GLN A 143 -9.17 -42.17 24.60
CA GLN A 143 -10.02 -42.50 25.79
C GLN A 143 -11.15 -43.45 25.40
N ILE A 144 -11.87 -43.18 24.31
CA ILE A 144 -12.94 -44.04 23.79
C ILE A 144 -12.40 -45.45 23.53
N ALA A 145 -11.24 -45.58 22.86
CA ALA A 145 -10.63 -46.89 22.60
C ALA A 145 -10.30 -47.67 23.87
N LYS A 146 -9.84 -46.97 24.94
CA LYS A 146 -9.55 -47.61 26.23
C LYS A 146 -10.79 -48.03 27.03
N MET A 147 -11.88 -47.29 26.87
CA MET A 147 -13.14 -47.54 27.60
C MET A 147 -14.11 -48.47 26.83
N ALA A 148 -13.77 -48.79 25.58
CA ALA A 148 -14.63 -49.57 24.73
C ALA A 148 -14.75 -51.02 25.24
N SER A 149 -15.91 -51.37 25.72
CA SER A 149 -16.29 -52.77 26.09
C SER A 149 -16.83 -53.55 24.89
N ASN A 150 -17.12 -52.90 23.78
CA ASN A 150 -17.64 -53.46 22.55
C ASN A 150 -16.57 -53.39 21.44
N LYS A 151 -16.35 -54.48 20.75
CA LYS A 151 -15.36 -54.64 19.67
C LYS A 151 -15.58 -53.61 18.52
N GLU A 152 -16.83 -53.36 18.13
CA GLU A 152 -17.19 -52.42 17.11
C GLU A 152 -16.81 -50.98 17.49
N LEU A 153 -17.01 -50.59 18.74
CA LEU A 153 -16.64 -49.26 19.23
C LEU A 153 -15.10 -49.08 19.24
N ALA A 154 -14.39 -50.14 19.66
CA ALA A 154 -12.92 -50.12 19.64
C ALA A 154 -12.37 -49.99 18.21
N GLU A 155 -12.95 -50.72 17.24
CA GLU A 155 -12.55 -50.62 15.82
C GLU A 155 -12.79 -49.20 15.27
N LYS A 156 -13.95 -48.57 15.54
CA LYS A 156 -14.25 -47.19 15.14
C LYS A 156 -13.28 -46.16 15.78
N ALA A 157 -12.93 -46.34 17.07
CA ALA A 157 -11.96 -45.50 17.73
C ALA A 157 -10.54 -45.62 17.14
N MET A 158 -10.15 -46.84 16.71
CA MET A 158 -8.86 -47.04 16.01
C MET A 158 -8.83 -46.41 14.65
N ILE A 159 -9.91 -46.46 13.88
CA ILE A 159 -10.02 -45.76 12.60
C ILE A 159 -9.84 -44.24 12.82
N LEU A 160 -10.55 -43.66 13.81
CA LEU A 160 -10.43 -42.26 14.13
C LEU A 160 -9.00 -41.88 14.54
N GLN A 161 -8.29 -42.70 15.31
CA GLN A 161 -6.89 -42.47 15.65
C GLN A 161 -5.98 -42.48 14.41
N LYS A 162 -6.25 -43.35 13.44
CA LYS A 162 -5.51 -43.37 12.19
C LYS A 162 -5.69 -42.06 11.39
N GLU A 163 -6.93 -41.58 11.29
CA GLU A 163 -7.23 -40.33 10.61
C GLU A 163 -6.59 -39.13 11.33
N VAL A 164 -6.62 -39.10 12.67
CA VAL A 164 -5.94 -38.05 13.45
C VAL A 164 -4.44 -38.02 13.16
N LYS A 165 -3.77 -39.17 13.14
CA LYS A 165 -2.34 -39.25 12.80
C LYS A 165 -2.06 -38.78 11.35
N ALA A 166 -2.92 -39.08 10.41
CA ALA A 166 -2.79 -38.61 9.04
C ALA A 166 -2.90 -37.07 8.97
N LEU A 167 -3.88 -36.50 9.69
CA LEU A 167 -4.04 -35.05 9.79
C LEU A 167 -2.84 -34.36 10.47
N GLU A 168 -2.29 -34.94 11.54
CA GLU A 168 -1.07 -34.45 12.21
C GLU A 168 0.11 -34.42 11.23
N SER A 169 0.27 -35.49 10.42
CA SER A 169 1.33 -35.57 9.42
C SER A 169 1.18 -34.52 8.31
N HIS A 170 -0.04 -34.32 7.82
CA HIS A 170 -0.32 -33.29 6.81
C HIS A 170 -0.06 -31.89 7.36
N LEU A 171 -0.45 -31.63 8.60
CA LEU A 171 -0.23 -30.35 9.25
C LEU A 171 1.28 -30.06 9.43
N ALA A 172 2.07 -31.07 9.82
CA ALA A 172 3.51 -30.94 9.96
C ALA A 172 4.21 -30.63 8.62
N VAL A 173 3.75 -31.23 7.52
CA VAL A 173 4.24 -30.91 6.17
C VAL A 173 3.89 -29.49 5.80
N PHE A 174 2.67 -29.06 6.07
CA PHE A 174 2.22 -27.68 5.80
C PHE A 174 3.04 -26.66 6.59
N GLU A 175 3.28 -26.88 7.88
CA GLU A 175 4.11 -26.00 8.72
C GLU A 175 5.56 -25.93 8.23
N LYS A 176 6.13 -27.05 7.81
CA LYS A 176 7.46 -27.08 7.21
C LYS A 176 7.50 -26.23 5.92
N TYR A 177 6.47 -26.34 5.09
CA TYR A 177 6.36 -25.53 3.87
C TYR A 177 6.27 -24.02 4.18
N MET A 178 5.50 -23.65 5.21
CA MET A 178 5.40 -22.25 5.67
C MET A 178 6.74 -21.71 6.20
N SER A 179 7.48 -22.51 6.98
CA SER A 179 8.78 -22.11 7.55
C SER A 179 9.91 -22.02 6.54
N MET A 180 9.81 -22.66 5.39
CA MET A 180 10.83 -22.58 4.31
C MET A 180 10.69 -21.33 3.44
N LYS A 181 9.60 -20.58 3.58
CA LYS A 181 9.34 -19.34 2.82
C LYS A 181 9.85 -18.07 3.51
N ASN A 182 10.24 -18.19 4.76
CA ASN A 182 10.86 -17.13 5.56
C ASN A 182 12.39 -17.31 5.60
#